data_c933e1b4b0baa1249b058f9876ae761f
#
_entry.id   c933e1b4b0baa1249b058f9876ae761f
#
_cell.length_a   1.000
_cell.length_b   1.000
_cell.length_c   1.000
_cell.angle_alpha   90.00
_cell.angle_beta   90.00
_cell.angle_gamma   90.00
#
_symmetry.space_group_name_H-M   'P 1'
#
loop_
_entity.id
_entity.type
_entity.pdbx_description
1 polymer ?
#
loop_
_entity_poly.entity_id
_entity_poly.type
_entity_poly.pdbx_seq_one_letter_code
_entity_poly.pdbx_strand_id
1 'polypeptide(L)'
;MFDFGIVTKWLDDWMNGFMPGWLTTTIECVLVAVGLLVAYSLIAMFYIFYERKVCGWIQCRLGPMRVGKWGLLQVFADVIKILQKELITLWNTDKFLFKLAPYLVLIASMLTFACLPWGKGLQVIDMNIGVFFIVAVSSIGVLGILLAGWASNSKYTLIGAMRSGAQMISYELSCGISILTIVCLAGTMSVTGIVEAQQDGWFLFKGHLPAILAFIIYMIAANAENNRGPFDLPEAEHELTAGYHTEYSGIHFGFFYLAEYLNLFIVSGIATLLFLGGWMPLHIPGWEGFNNIMDFIPSVVWFLGTAFFITFIFFWIRWSFPRVRIDQMLALEWRYLMPIGLVNLVIMAIIVTQGWYFGA
;
A
#
# COMPACT_ATOMS: atom_id res chain seq x y z
N MET A 1 -6.35 -19.30 -17.14
CA MET A 1 -5.55 -18.25 -16.47
C MET A 1 -4.09 -18.66 -16.46
N PHE A 2 -3.15 -17.79 -16.86
CA PHE A 2 -1.72 -18.14 -16.95
C PHE A 2 -1.12 -18.24 -15.54
N ASP A 3 -0.39 -19.35 -15.27
CA ASP A 3 0.30 -19.59 -14.00
C ASP A 3 1.80 -19.27 -14.14
N PHE A 4 2.25 -18.23 -13.46
CA PHE A 4 3.65 -17.80 -13.50
C PHE A 4 4.60 -18.77 -12.80
N GLY A 5 4.09 -19.64 -11.91
CA GLY A 5 4.88 -20.69 -11.25
C GLY A 5 5.51 -21.69 -12.23
N ILE A 6 4.97 -21.82 -13.45
CA ILE A 6 5.57 -22.65 -14.49
C ILE A 6 6.90 -22.06 -14.97
N VAL A 7 6.96 -20.74 -15.12
CA VAL A 7 8.16 -20.02 -15.60
C VAL A 7 9.26 -20.08 -14.56
N THR A 8 8.93 -19.87 -13.29
CA THR A 8 9.92 -19.92 -12.19
C THR A 8 10.52 -21.30 -12.03
N LYS A 9 9.69 -22.39 -12.09
CA LYS A 9 10.18 -23.76 -12.05
C LYS A 9 11.07 -24.10 -13.24
N TRP A 10 10.73 -23.65 -14.44
CA TRP A 10 11.54 -23.87 -15.63
C TRP A 10 12.91 -23.18 -15.51
N LEU A 11 12.98 -21.96 -14.94
CA LEU A 11 14.23 -21.27 -14.69
C LEU A 11 15.09 -22.00 -13.64
N ASP A 12 14.49 -22.45 -12.54
CA ASP A 12 15.18 -23.22 -11.50
C ASP A 12 15.76 -24.52 -12.06
N ASP A 13 14.97 -25.31 -12.79
CA ASP A 13 15.42 -26.54 -13.44
C ASP A 13 16.57 -26.29 -14.43
N TRP A 14 16.50 -25.19 -15.19
CA TRP A 14 17.54 -24.83 -16.15
C TRP A 14 18.86 -24.44 -15.45
N MET A 15 18.80 -23.65 -14.40
CA MET A 15 19.97 -23.23 -13.62
C MET A 15 20.62 -24.39 -12.86
N ASN A 16 19.82 -25.29 -12.26
CA ASN A 16 20.30 -26.47 -11.54
C ASN A 16 21.03 -27.46 -12.47
N GLY A 17 20.80 -27.42 -13.78
CA GLY A 17 21.54 -28.20 -14.77
C GLY A 17 22.98 -27.77 -14.97
N PHE A 18 23.36 -26.53 -14.61
CA PHE A 18 24.71 -25.98 -14.85
C PHE A 18 25.49 -25.65 -13.58
N MET A 19 24.82 -25.46 -12.43
CA MET A 19 25.42 -24.93 -11.22
C MET A 19 25.05 -25.78 -9.99
N PRO A 20 25.88 -25.77 -8.94
CA PRO A 20 25.53 -26.41 -7.65
C PRO A 20 24.35 -25.69 -6.99
N GLY A 21 23.43 -26.44 -6.34
CA GLY A 21 22.17 -25.93 -5.82
C GLY A 21 22.26 -24.71 -4.87
N TRP A 22 23.34 -24.60 -4.06
CA TRP A 22 23.53 -23.42 -3.21
C TRP A 22 23.80 -22.12 -4.01
N LEU A 23 24.46 -22.24 -5.18
CA LEU A 23 24.75 -21.11 -6.03
C LEU A 23 23.50 -20.68 -6.82
N THR A 24 22.69 -21.64 -7.28
CA THR A 24 21.41 -21.35 -7.97
C THR A 24 20.47 -20.60 -7.03
N THR A 25 20.25 -21.07 -5.81
CA THR A 25 19.38 -20.38 -4.82
C THR A 25 19.91 -18.98 -4.48
N THR A 26 21.23 -18.78 -4.38
CA THR A 26 21.80 -17.45 -4.13
C THR A 26 21.55 -16.50 -5.29
N ILE A 27 21.75 -16.96 -6.54
CA ILE A 27 21.50 -16.15 -7.74
C ILE A 27 20.01 -15.81 -7.87
N GLU A 28 19.11 -16.76 -7.62
CA GLU A 28 17.67 -16.53 -7.62
C GLU A 28 17.25 -15.49 -6.59
N CYS A 29 17.73 -15.59 -5.36
CA CYS A 29 17.47 -14.59 -4.31
C CYS A 29 17.94 -13.19 -4.74
N VAL A 30 19.11 -13.07 -5.35
CA VAL A 30 19.62 -11.78 -5.85
C VAL A 30 18.78 -11.26 -7.01
N LEU A 31 18.41 -12.11 -7.97
CA LEU A 31 17.56 -11.74 -9.11
C LEU A 31 16.16 -11.28 -8.64
N VAL A 32 15.56 -12.00 -7.70
CA VAL A 32 14.28 -11.62 -7.11
C VAL A 32 14.38 -10.29 -6.35
N ALA A 33 15.43 -10.11 -5.55
CA ALA A 33 15.65 -8.85 -4.82
C ALA A 33 15.84 -7.66 -5.77
N VAL A 34 16.65 -7.81 -6.83
CA VAL A 34 16.83 -6.78 -7.86
C VAL A 34 15.52 -6.53 -8.61
N GLY A 35 14.80 -7.58 -8.99
CA GLY A 35 13.49 -7.47 -9.65
C GLY A 35 12.47 -6.71 -8.81
N LEU A 36 12.41 -7.01 -7.51
CA LEU A 36 11.57 -6.28 -6.55
C LEU A 36 11.94 -4.80 -6.46
N LEU A 37 13.24 -4.46 -6.36
CA LEU A 37 13.72 -3.09 -6.31
C LEU A 37 13.34 -2.30 -7.57
N VAL A 38 13.48 -2.92 -8.74
CA VAL A 38 13.11 -2.32 -10.02
C VAL A 38 11.58 -2.11 -10.09
N ALA A 39 10.79 -3.14 -9.79
CA ALA A 39 9.33 -3.06 -9.79
C ALA A 39 8.83 -2.00 -8.79
N TYR A 40 9.39 -1.99 -7.58
CA TYR A 40 9.19 -1.01 -6.54
C TYR A 40 9.37 0.43 -7.06
N SER A 41 10.52 0.69 -7.66
CA SER A 41 10.85 2.03 -8.16
C SER A 41 9.97 2.45 -9.33
N LEU A 42 9.69 1.53 -10.27
CA LEU A 42 8.85 1.81 -11.43
C LEU A 42 7.40 2.12 -11.05
N ILE A 43 6.83 1.38 -10.10
CA ILE A 43 5.48 1.62 -9.63
C ILE A 43 5.37 2.95 -8.92
N ALA A 44 6.29 3.29 -8.02
CA ALA A 44 6.29 4.58 -7.35
C ALA A 44 6.39 5.74 -8.35
N MET A 45 7.28 5.63 -9.35
CA MET A 45 7.39 6.63 -10.41
C MET A 45 6.10 6.74 -11.24
N PHE A 46 5.46 5.61 -11.54
CA PHE A 46 4.19 5.61 -12.25
C PHE A 46 3.08 6.27 -11.42
N TYR A 47 3.02 6.02 -10.11
CA TYR A 47 2.03 6.63 -9.22
C TYR A 47 2.19 8.15 -9.10
N ILE A 48 3.43 8.65 -9.03
CA ILE A 48 3.72 10.09 -9.08
C ILE A 48 3.19 10.71 -10.38
N PHE A 49 3.45 10.06 -11.52
CA PHE A 49 2.94 10.51 -12.81
C PHE A 49 1.41 10.49 -12.86
N TYR A 50 0.81 9.39 -12.39
CA TYR A 50 -0.64 9.21 -12.39
C TYR A 50 -1.35 10.28 -11.56
N GLU A 51 -0.87 10.55 -10.34
CA GLU A 51 -1.41 11.61 -9.48
C GLU A 51 -1.36 12.97 -10.16
N ARG A 52 -0.22 13.33 -10.77
CA ARG A 52 -0.07 14.62 -11.48
C ARG A 52 -1.03 14.77 -12.65
N LYS A 53 -1.35 13.67 -13.35
CA LYS A 53 -2.34 13.66 -14.42
C LYS A 53 -3.76 13.81 -13.91
N VAL A 54 -4.14 13.02 -12.90
CA VAL A 54 -5.45 13.08 -12.26
C VAL A 54 -5.71 14.47 -11.66
N CYS A 55 -4.73 15.02 -10.93
CA CYS A 55 -4.80 16.38 -10.41
C CYS A 55 -5.02 17.43 -11.52
N GLY A 56 -4.28 17.30 -12.64
CA GLY A 56 -4.46 18.18 -13.79
C GLY A 56 -5.90 18.13 -14.33
N TRP A 57 -6.46 16.95 -14.49
CA TRP A 57 -7.84 16.78 -14.99
C TRP A 57 -8.88 17.37 -14.03
N ILE A 58 -8.77 17.12 -12.73
CA ILE A 58 -9.69 17.68 -11.74
C ILE A 58 -9.62 19.22 -11.71
N GLN A 59 -8.44 19.79 -11.91
CA GLN A 59 -8.22 21.24 -11.96
C GLN A 59 -8.44 21.85 -13.35
N CYS A 60 -9.00 21.12 -14.32
CA CYS A 60 -9.24 21.56 -15.70
C CYS A 60 -7.97 22.11 -16.38
N ARG A 61 -6.78 21.55 -16.08
CA ARG A 61 -5.50 21.89 -16.68
C ARG A 61 -4.76 20.67 -17.22
N LEU A 62 -3.84 20.87 -18.14
CA LEU A 62 -2.98 19.81 -18.63
C LEU A 62 -1.90 19.50 -17.55
N GLY A 63 -1.76 18.23 -17.19
CA GLY A 63 -0.64 17.76 -16.38
C GLY A 63 0.71 17.87 -17.14
N PRO A 64 1.80 17.24 -16.64
CA PRO A 64 3.11 17.28 -17.31
C PRO A 64 3.00 16.76 -18.75
N MET A 65 3.51 17.56 -19.74
CA MET A 65 3.40 17.25 -21.17
C MET A 65 4.72 17.43 -21.93
N ARG A 66 5.70 18.16 -21.36
CA ARG A 66 6.87 18.63 -22.11
C ARG A 66 8.02 17.64 -22.19
N VAL A 67 8.26 16.82 -21.15
CA VAL A 67 9.40 15.92 -21.10
C VAL A 67 8.96 14.52 -21.55
N GLY A 68 9.37 14.14 -22.76
CA GLY A 68 8.95 12.91 -23.42
C GLY A 68 7.49 12.95 -23.92
N LYS A 69 7.06 11.87 -24.59
CA LYS A 69 5.69 11.77 -25.12
C LYS A 69 4.70 11.78 -23.94
N TRP A 70 3.80 12.76 -23.93
CA TRP A 70 2.80 12.98 -22.86
C TRP A 70 3.37 13.23 -21.46
N GLY A 71 4.66 13.57 -21.35
CA GLY A 71 5.30 13.86 -20.06
C GLY A 71 5.71 12.63 -19.24
N LEU A 72 5.77 11.45 -19.85
CA LEU A 72 6.15 10.19 -19.16
C LEU A 72 7.55 10.25 -18.55
N LEU A 73 8.49 10.93 -19.21
CA LEU A 73 9.87 11.04 -18.72
C LEU A 73 10.06 12.12 -17.65
N GLN A 74 9.02 12.87 -17.30
CA GLN A 74 9.13 13.94 -16.30
C GLN A 74 9.56 13.39 -14.93
N VAL A 75 9.03 12.25 -14.50
CA VAL A 75 9.35 11.66 -13.20
C VAL A 75 10.80 11.18 -13.15
N PHE A 76 11.31 10.63 -14.27
CA PHE A 76 12.74 10.27 -14.36
C PHE A 76 13.66 11.49 -14.20
N ALA A 77 13.28 12.61 -14.84
CA ALA A 77 14.01 13.87 -14.67
C ALA A 77 13.98 14.36 -13.22
N ASP A 78 12.84 14.22 -12.53
CA ASP A 78 12.70 14.59 -11.12
C ASP A 78 13.57 13.70 -10.22
N VAL A 79 13.65 12.39 -10.48
CA VAL A 79 14.52 11.45 -9.75
C VAL A 79 15.99 11.83 -9.94
N ILE A 80 16.44 12.08 -11.18
CA ILE A 80 17.82 12.51 -11.47
C ILE A 80 18.15 13.81 -10.73
N LYS A 81 17.22 14.76 -10.72
CA LYS A 81 17.36 16.03 -9.97
C LYS A 81 17.55 15.79 -8.46
N ILE A 82 16.78 14.89 -7.86
CA ILE A 82 16.89 14.55 -6.42
C ILE A 82 18.24 13.88 -6.14
N LEU A 83 18.72 12.99 -7.02
CA LEU A 83 20.01 12.33 -6.88
C LEU A 83 21.20 13.30 -6.97
N GLN A 84 21.08 14.37 -7.76
CA GLN A 84 22.13 15.38 -7.92
C GLN A 84 22.14 16.44 -6.81
N LYS A 85 21.09 16.51 -5.97
CA LYS A 85 21.03 17.45 -4.86
C LYS A 85 22.01 17.10 -3.76
N GLU A 86 22.63 18.14 -3.17
CA GLU A 86 23.51 18.02 -2.03
C GLU A 86 22.80 17.44 -0.80
N LEU A 87 23.48 16.52 -0.10
CA LEU A 87 23.04 15.95 1.16
C LEU A 87 23.48 16.86 2.31
N ILE A 88 22.56 17.67 2.79
CA ILE A 88 22.79 18.57 3.91
C ILE A 88 22.47 17.84 5.21
N THR A 89 23.43 17.82 6.14
CA THR A 89 23.22 17.35 7.51
C THR A 89 23.47 18.52 8.45
N LEU A 90 22.51 18.86 9.26
CA LEU A 90 22.60 19.95 10.21
C LEU A 90 23.62 19.63 11.32
N TRP A 91 24.27 20.66 11.86
CA TRP A 91 25.29 20.51 12.91
C TRP A 91 24.73 19.91 14.20
N ASN A 92 23.50 20.28 14.57
CA ASN A 92 22.87 19.95 15.83
C ASN A 92 21.94 18.74 15.77
N THR A 93 22.09 17.85 14.77
CA THR A 93 21.28 16.63 14.60
C THR A 93 22.02 15.41 15.13
N ASP A 94 21.25 14.40 15.59
CA ASP A 94 21.79 13.07 15.83
C ASP A 94 22.04 12.38 14.47
N LYS A 95 23.31 12.41 14.02
CA LYS A 95 23.70 11.98 12.68
C LYS A 95 23.38 10.51 12.38
N PHE A 96 23.41 9.63 13.38
CA PHE A 96 23.13 8.22 13.19
C PHE A 96 21.62 8.01 12.98
N LEU A 97 20.79 8.51 13.90
CA LEU A 97 19.34 8.37 13.81
C LEU A 97 18.77 9.13 12.60
N PHE A 98 19.32 10.32 12.31
CA PHE A 98 18.92 11.11 11.15
C PHE A 98 19.11 10.38 9.83
N LYS A 99 20.23 9.63 9.67
CA LYS A 99 20.47 8.81 8.48
C LYS A 99 19.65 7.52 8.49
N LEU A 100 19.42 6.91 9.65
CA LEU A 100 18.72 5.64 9.78
C LEU A 100 17.22 5.76 9.47
N ALA A 101 16.58 6.86 9.88
CA ALA A 101 15.14 7.04 9.79
C ALA A 101 14.53 6.83 8.38
N PRO A 102 15.04 7.44 7.29
CA PRO A 102 14.51 7.22 5.95
C PRO A 102 14.67 5.78 5.46
N TYR A 103 15.75 5.09 5.88
CA TYR A 103 15.92 3.67 5.55
C TYR A 103 14.91 2.77 6.25
N LEU A 104 14.55 3.05 7.51
CA LEU A 104 13.53 2.28 8.22
C LEU A 104 12.16 2.37 7.52
N VAL A 105 11.75 3.56 7.10
CA VAL A 105 10.49 3.74 6.37
C VAL A 105 10.53 2.99 5.04
N LEU A 106 11.63 3.09 4.32
CA LEU A 106 11.81 2.43 3.03
C LEU A 106 11.83 0.89 3.17
N ILE A 107 12.54 0.34 4.16
CA ILE A 107 12.63 -1.10 4.40
C ILE A 107 11.24 -1.65 4.79
N ALA A 108 10.48 -0.95 5.65
CA ALA A 108 9.12 -1.35 6.00
C ALA A 108 8.22 -1.47 4.77
N SER A 109 8.21 -0.46 3.91
CA SER A 109 7.41 -0.50 2.68
C SER A 109 7.88 -1.55 1.68
N MET A 110 9.19 -1.83 1.59
CA MET A 110 9.71 -2.89 0.71
C MET A 110 9.34 -4.29 1.19
N LEU A 111 9.39 -4.54 2.50
CA LEU A 111 9.03 -5.84 3.06
C LEU A 111 7.52 -6.12 2.90
N THR A 112 6.67 -5.14 3.13
CA THR A 112 5.23 -5.26 2.88
C THR A 112 4.92 -5.49 1.41
N PHE A 113 5.61 -4.79 0.51
CA PHE A 113 5.49 -4.96 -0.94
C PHE A 113 5.88 -6.38 -1.41
N ALA A 114 6.91 -6.98 -0.84
CA ALA A 114 7.37 -8.33 -1.16
C ALA A 114 6.35 -9.42 -0.79
N CYS A 115 5.45 -9.16 0.18
CA CYS A 115 4.42 -10.10 0.61
C CYS A 115 3.16 -10.06 -0.26
N LEU A 116 2.99 -9.02 -1.10
CA LEU A 116 1.80 -8.91 -1.96
C LEU A 116 1.88 -9.90 -3.11
N PRO A 117 0.87 -10.75 -3.30
CA PRO A 117 0.75 -11.58 -4.49
C PRO A 117 0.23 -10.75 -5.67
N TRP A 118 0.97 -10.76 -6.77
CA TRP A 118 0.68 -9.99 -7.98
C TRP A 118 -0.19 -10.74 -8.99
N GLY A 119 -0.24 -12.05 -8.85
CA GLY A 119 -0.95 -12.94 -9.74
C GLY A 119 -0.84 -14.38 -9.30
N LYS A 120 -1.51 -15.28 -10.01
CA LYS A 120 -1.42 -16.71 -9.72
C LYS A 120 0.01 -17.22 -9.93
N GLY A 121 0.63 -17.71 -8.84
CA GLY A 121 2.03 -18.16 -8.83
C GLY A 121 3.07 -17.05 -8.93
N LEU A 122 2.68 -15.77 -8.83
CA LEU A 122 3.60 -14.63 -8.82
C LEU A 122 3.58 -13.95 -7.45
N GLN A 123 4.24 -14.56 -6.50
CA GLN A 123 4.44 -14.07 -5.14
C GLN A 123 5.87 -14.39 -4.69
N VAL A 124 6.50 -13.45 -3.99
CA VAL A 124 7.89 -13.62 -3.54
C VAL A 124 7.93 -14.41 -2.24
N ILE A 125 7.06 -14.09 -1.32
CA ILE A 125 7.00 -14.72 0.00
C ILE A 125 5.55 -15.13 0.27
N ASP A 126 5.29 -16.43 0.35
CA ASP A 126 3.99 -16.97 0.80
C ASP A 126 4.10 -17.41 2.25
N MET A 127 3.26 -16.82 3.12
CA MET A 127 3.24 -17.10 4.55
C MET A 127 1.82 -17.40 5.01
N ASN A 128 1.66 -18.44 5.85
CA ASN A 128 0.37 -18.76 6.47
C ASN A 128 -0.21 -17.61 7.32
N ILE A 129 0.64 -16.72 7.82
CA ILE A 129 0.29 -15.53 8.60
C ILE A 129 0.61 -14.24 7.85
N GLY A 130 0.49 -14.24 6.51
CA GLY A 130 0.91 -13.14 5.65
C GLY A 130 0.25 -11.80 5.98
N VAL A 131 -1.06 -11.81 6.27
CA VAL A 131 -1.81 -10.61 6.66
C VAL A 131 -1.27 -10.00 7.96
N PHE A 132 -1.01 -10.82 8.98
CA PHE A 132 -0.44 -10.35 10.23
C PHE A 132 0.97 -9.76 10.04
N PHE A 133 1.80 -10.41 9.20
CA PHE A 133 3.13 -9.92 8.88
C PHE A 133 3.08 -8.54 8.19
N ILE A 134 2.17 -8.34 7.24
CA ILE A 134 2.00 -7.05 6.55
C ILE A 134 1.69 -5.93 7.55
N VAL A 135 0.71 -6.14 8.45
CA VAL A 135 0.33 -5.15 9.47
C VAL A 135 1.47 -4.90 10.46
N ALA A 136 2.17 -5.95 10.91
CA ALA A 136 3.27 -5.79 11.85
C ALA A 136 4.47 -5.05 11.26
N VAL A 137 4.77 -5.26 9.97
CA VAL A 137 5.88 -4.58 9.30
C VAL A 137 5.53 -3.12 8.94
N SER A 138 4.27 -2.82 8.61
CA SER A 138 3.85 -1.42 8.36
C SER A 138 4.09 -0.53 9.58
N SER A 139 3.90 -1.05 10.80
CA SER A 139 4.17 -0.33 12.06
C SER A 139 5.62 0.14 12.21
N ILE A 140 6.59 -0.56 11.60
CA ILE A 140 8.01 -0.13 11.60
C ILE A 140 8.17 1.21 10.88
N GLY A 141 7.36 1.46 9.85
CA GLY A 141 7.35 2.73 9.12
C GLY A 141 7.04 3.93 10.02
N VAL A 142 6.11 3.75 10.96
CA VAL A 142 5.75 4.78 11.95
C VAL A 142 6.94 5.15 12.84
N LEU A 143 7.71 4.14 13.29
CA LEU A 143 8.93 4.37 14.07
C LEU A 143 9.96 5.16 13.26
N GLY A 144 10.09 4.89 11.96
CA GLY A 144 10.98 5.65 11.08
C GLY A 144 10.61 7.14 11.00
N ILE A 145 9.33 7.48 10.89
CA ILE A 145 8.85 8.86 10.86
C ILE A 145 9.08 9.56 12.19
N LEU A 146 8.78 8.90 13.33
CA LEU A 146 9.01 9.44 14.66
C LEU A 146 10.50 9.72 14.90
N LEU A 147 11.38 8.78 14.51
CA LEU A 147 12.83 8.97 14.61
C LEU A 147 13.33 10.10 13.72
N ALA A 148 12.76 10.29 12.52
CA ALA A 148 13.11 11.38 11.63
C ALA A 148 12.87 12.75 12.28
N GLY A 149 11.71 12.96 12.89
CA GLY A 149 11.40 14.19 13.59
C GLY A 149 12.23 14.40 14.83
N TRP A 150 12.49 13.35 15.62
CA TRP A 150 13.32 13.42 16.80
C TRP A 150 14.77 13.76 16.47
N ALA A 151 15.38 13.04 15.52
CA ALA A 151 16.77 13.21 15.15
C ALA A 151 17.09 14.56 14.52
N SER A 152 16.11 15.22 13.91
CA SER A 152 16.25 16.53 13.25
C SER A 152 16.49 17.68 14.23
N ASN A 153 16.22 17.51 15.52
CA ASN A 153 16.37 18.51 16.57
C ASN A 153 15.75 19.89 16.25
N SER A 154 14.66 19.90 15.49
CA SER A 154 13.88 21.08 15.13
C SER A 154 12.50 21.00 15.77
N LYS A 155 11.99 22.12 16.31
CA LYS A 155 10.68 22.14 16.96
C LYS A 155 9.55 21.80 15.99
N TYR A 156 9.63 22.28 14.75
CA TYR A 156 8.61 22.03 13.72
C TYR A 156 8.60 20.57 13.25
N THR A 157 9.79 19.98 13.05
CA THR A 157 9.91 18.57 12.66
C THR A 157 9.42 17.63 13.76
N LEU A 158 9.72 17.94 15.02
CA LEU A 158 9.27 17.15 16.17
C LEU A 158 7.73 17.18 16.29
N ILE A 159 7.11 18.37 16.20
CA ILE A 159 5.65 18.51 16.24
C ILE A 159 5.02 17.77 15.04
N GLY A 160 5.60 17.89 13.84
CA GLY A 160 5.14 17.18 12.65
C GLY A 160 5.18 15.66 12.83
N ALA A 161 6.30 15.13 13.33
CA ALA A 161 6.45 13.70 13.58
C ALA A 161 5.50 13.18 14.67
N MET A 162 5.28 13.92 15.74
CA MET A 162 4.33 13.56 16.80
C MET A 162 2.88 13.55 16.28
N ARG A 163 2.51 14.51 15.43
CA ARG A 163 1.19 14.52 14.77
C ARG A 163 1.03 13.31 13.83
N SER A 164 2.06 13.01 13.03
CA SER A 164 2.06 11.84 12.13
C SER A 164 1.95 10.53 12.91
N GLY A 165 2.77 10.37 13.94
CA GLY A 165 2.75 9.18 14.78
C GLY A 165 1.40 8.96 15.47
N ALA A 166 0.80 10.00 16.05
CA ALA A 166 -0.51 9.94 16.66
C ALA A 166 -1.61 9.53 15.64
N GLN A 167 -1.53 10.08 14.43
CA GLN A 167 -2.43 9.73 13.32
C GLN A 167 -2.27 8.27 12.92
N MET A 168 -1.07 7.87 12.51
CA MET A 168 -0.81 6.53 11.98
C MET A 168 -1.14 5.45 13.01
N ILE A 169 -0.68 5.56 14.26
CA ILE A 169 -0.95 4.58 15.33
C ILE A 169 -2.45 4.46 15.59
N SER A 170 -3.18 5.58 15.58
CA SER A 170 -4.63 5.54 15.82
C SER A 170 -5.37 4.81 14.70
N TYR A 171 -5.10 5.17 13.44
CA TYR A 171 -5.81 4.60 12.28
C TYR A 171 -5.37 3.17 11.93
N GLU A 172 -4.15 2.77 12.32
CA GLU A 172 -3.68 1.38 12.20
C GLU A 172 -4.60 0.40 12.97
N LEU A 173 -5.17 0.83 14.11
CA LEU A 173 -6.13 0.01 14.86
C LEU A 173 -7.41 -0.25 14.07
N SER A 174 -8.03 0.77 13.48
CA SER A 174 -9.24 0.59 12.67
C SER A 174 -8.98 -0.15 11.37
N CYS A 175 -7.82 0.07 10.75
CA CYS A 175 -7.35 -0.68 9.60
C CYS A 175 -7.24 -2.18 9.96
N GLY A 176 -6.56 -2.50 11.07
CA GLY A 176 -6.41 -3.86 11.57
C GLY A 176 -7.75 -4.54 11.90
N ILE A 177 -8.70 -3.85 12.53
CA ILE A 177 -10.03 -4.38 12.82
C ILE A 177 -10.79 -4.69 11.53
N SER A 178 -10.71 -3.83 10.52
CA SER A 178 -11.34 -4.05 9.21
C SER A 178 -10.76 -5.26 8.49
N ILE A 179 -9.44 -5.42 8.54
CA ILE A 179 -8.72 -6.58 8.00
C ILE A 179 -9.15 -7.85 8.73
N LEU A 180 -9.20 -7.83 10.08
CA LEU A 180 -9.64 -8.97 10.89
C LEU A 180 -11.08 -9.39 10.58
N THR A 181 -11.96 -8.45 10.23
CA THR A 181 -13.35 -8.76 9.82
C THR A 181 -13.35 -9.64 8.57
N ILE A 182 -12.48 -9.39 7.61
CA ILE A 182 -12.35 -10.20 6.39
C ILE A 182 -11.62 -11.53 6.65
N VAL A 183 -10.58 -11.52 7.49
CA VAL A 183 -9.90 -12.75 7.93
C VAL A 183 -10.89 -13.71 8.63
N CYS A 184 -11.81 -13.17 9.43
CA CYS A 184 -12.88 -13.96 10.07
C CYS A 184 -13.80 -14.61 9.02
N LEU A 185 -14.13 -13.90 7.93
CA LEU A 185 -14.95 -14.43 6.84
C LEU A 185 -14.18 -15.49 6.01
N ALA A 186 -12.89 -15.26 5.75
CA ALA A 186 -12.05 -16.16 4.96
C ALA A 186 -11.62 -17.43 5.72
N GLY A 187 -11.52 -17.34 7.06
CA GLY A 187 -11.02 -18.43 7.91
C GLY A 187 -9.51 -18.71 7.81
N THR A 188 -8.76 -17.86 7.09
CA THR A 188 -7.31 -17.98 6.88
C THR A 188 -6.61 -16.63 7.02
N MET A 189 -5.32 -16.64 7.42
CA MET A 189 -4.46 -15.44 7.46
C MET A 189 -3.46 -15.40 6.28
N SER A 190 -3.43 -16.44 5.44
CA SER A 190 -2.64 -16.43 4.21
C SER A 190 -3.29 -15.52 3.18
N VAL A 191 -2.51 -14.62 2.59
CA VAL A 191 -3.02 -13.67 1.58
C VAL A 191 -3.51 -14.41 0.33
N THR A 192 -2.78 -15.43 -0.11
CA THR A 192 -3.19 -16.31 -1.22
C THR A 192 -4.48 -17.05 -0.91
N GLY A 193 -4.58 -17.65 0.31
CA GLY A 193 -5.79 -18.36 0.74
C GLY A 193 -7.03 -17.46 0.81
N ILE A 194 -6.88 -16.18 1.20
CA ILE A 194 -7.99 -15.21 1.19
C ILE A 194 -8.48 -14.95 -0.23
N VAL A 195 -7.57 -14.80 -1.20
CA VAL A 195 -7.96 -14.61 -2.60
C VAL A 195 -8.62 -15.87 -3.17
N GLU A 196 -8.08 -17.04 -2.88
CA GLU A 196 -8.66 -18.31 -3.31
C GLU A 196 -10.07 -18.55 -2.73
N ALA A 197 -10.33 -18.12 -1.48
CA ALA A 197 -11.66 -18.17 -0.88
C ALA A 197 -12.70 -17.24 -1.54
N GLN A 198 -12.26 -16.35 -2.43
CA GLN A 198 -13.11 -15.44 -3.21
C GLN A 198 -13.46 -15.97 -4.61
N GLN A 199 -13.15 -17.24 -4.94
CA GLN A 199 -13.46 -17.83 -6.26
C GLN A 199 -14.95 -17.74 -6.63
N ASP A 200 -15.84 -17.89 -5.64
CA ASP A 200 -17.30 -17.85 -5.83
C ASP A 200 -17.90 -16.44 -5.76
N GLY A 201 -17.07 -15.42 -5.63
CA GLY A 201 -17.48 -14.02 -5.55
C GLY A 201 -16.66 -13.18 -4.57
N TRP A 202 -16.64 -11.89 -4.79
CA TRP A 202 -15.91 -10.94 -3.98
C TRP A 202 -16.45 -10.88 -2.55
N PHE A 203 -15.58 -10.84 -1.56
CA PHE A 203 -15.98 -10.72 -0.17
C PHE A 203 -16.76 -9.44 0.15
N LEU A 204 -16.57 -8.39 -0.63
CA LEU A 204 -17.36 -7.17 -0.53
C LEU A 204 -18.87 -7.44 -0.58
N PHE A 205 -19.31 -8.40 -1.42
CA PHE A 205 -20.71 -8.77 -1.59
C PHE A 205 -21.08 -10.02 -0.80
N LYS A 206 -20.17 -11.00 -0.71
CA LYS A 206 -20.38 -12.28 -0.02
C LYS A 206 -20.60 -12.10 1.48
N GLY A 207 -19.90 -11.18 2.12
CA GLY A 207 -20.01 -10.87 3.55
C GLY A 207 -21.14 -9.89 3.91
N HIS A 208 -22.07 -9.59 2.99
CA HIS A 208 -23.22 -8.70 3.18
C HIS A 208 -22.83 -7.29 3.69
N LEU A 209 -23.71 -6.68 4.49
CA LEU A 209 -23.52 -5.34 5.05
C LEU A 209 -22.23 -5.17 5.88
N PRO A 210 -21.82 -6.14 6.74
CA PRO A 210 -20.59 -6.02 7.52
C PRO A 210 -19.31 -5.95 6.65
N ALA A 211 -19.24 -6.65 5.52
CA ALA A 211 -18.09 -6.56 4.64
C ALA A 211 -17.99 -5.20 3.94
N ILE A 212 -19.13 -4.65 3.51
CA ILE A 212 -19.20 -3.30 2.92
C ILE A 212 -18.79 -2.25 3.96
N LEU A 213 -19.27 -2.37 5.20
CA LEU A 213 -18.90 -1.45 6.28
C LEU A 213 -17.42 -1.55 6.63
N ALA A 214 -16.86 -2.78 6.68
CA ALA A 214 -15.43 -2.99 6.87
C ALA A 214 -14.60 -2.36 5.75
N PHE A 215 -15.05 -2.47 4.48
CA PHE A 215 -14.41 -1.82 3.35
C PHE A 215 -14.39 -0.29 3.46
N ILE A 216 -15.50 0.32 3.87
CA ILE A 216 -15.58 1.78 4.06
C ILE A 216 -14.64 2.21 5.19
N ILE A 217 -14.64 1.52 6.33
CA ILE A 217 -13.74 1.81 7.46
C ILE A 217 -12.28 1.66 7.01
N TYR A 218 -11.97 0.57 6.29
CA TYR A 218 -10.64 0.35 5.73
C TYR A 218 -10.19 1.49 4.82
N MET A 219 -11.03 1.92 3.87
CA MET A 219 -10.70 3.00 2.92
C MET A 219 -10.42 4.33 3.63
N ILE A 220 -11.17 4.65 4.69
CA ILE A 220 -10.94 5.87 5.48
C ILE A 220 -9.64 5.74 6.29
N ALA A 221 -9.44 4.63 7.01
CA ALA A 221 -8.27 4.38 7.83
C ALA A 221 -6.99 4.33 7.00
N ALA A 222 -7.01 3.63 5.88
CA ALA A 222 -5.92 3.49 4.94
C ALA A 222 -5.47 4.82 4.31
N ASN A 223 -6.43 5.71 4.00
CA ASN A 223 -6.10 7.05 3.51
C ASN A 223 -5.42 7.90 4.60
N ALA A 224 -5.86 7.76 5.84
CA ALA A 224 -5.25 8.45 6.98
C ALA A 224 -3.85 7.88 7.31
N GLU A 225 -3.63 6.57 7.21
CA GLU A 225 -2.34 5.92 7.41
C GLU A 225 -1.28 6.41 6.40
N ASN A 226 -1.70 6.70 5.17
CA ASN A 226 -0.82 7.26 4.14
C ASN A 226 -0.53 8.76 4.29
N ASN A 227 -1.00 9.43 5.35
CA ASN A 227 -0.82 10.87 5.58
C ASN A 227 -1.27 11.75 4.41
N ARG A 228 -2.26 11.31 3.62
CA ARG A 228 -2.73 12.03 2.44
C ARG A 228 -4.04 12.77 2.69
N GLY A 229 -4.25 13.85 1.96
CA GLY A 229 -5.48 14.63 2.06
C GLY A 229 -6.76 13.79 2.00
N PRO A 230 -7.74 14.03 2.87
CA PRO A 230 -7.92 15.16 3.77
C PRO A 230 -7.13 15.08 5.10
N PHE A 231 -6.38 14.00 5.36
CA PHE A 231 -5.65 13.71 6.60
C PHE A 231 -4.16 14.08 6.52
N ASP A 232 -3.77 15.02 5.68
CA ASP A 232 -2.40 15.50 5.46
C ASP A 232 -1.97 16.53 6.53
N LEU A 233 -2.02 16.11 7.78
CA LEU A 233 -1.65 16.96 8.94
C LEU A 233 -0.14 17.01 9.21
N PRO A 234 0.63 15.94 8.98
CA PRO A 234 2.07 15.94 9.22
C PRO A 234 2.83 16.88 8.31
N GLU A 235 2.37 17.05 7.07
CA GLU A 235 3.00 17.88 6.03
C GLU A 235 2.36 19.26 5.89
N ALA A 236 1.53 19.69 6.84
CA ALA A 236 0.80 20.93 6.77
C ALA A 236 1.71 22.14 6.50
N GLU A 237 1.95 22.46 5.22
CA GLU A 237 2.83 23.55 4.77
C GLU A 237 2.47 24.89 5.43
N HIS A 238 1.16 25.14 5.66
CA HIS A 238 0.66 26.36 6.27
C HIS A 238 0.95 26.47 7.77
N GLU A 239 1.20 25.34 8.46
CA GLU A 239 1.41 25.30 9.91
C GLU A 239 2.85 24.93 10.31
N LEU A 240 3.46 23.98 9.61
CA LEU A 240 4.70 23.30 10.01
C LEU A 240 5.79 23.34 8.94
N THR A 241 5.71 24.23 7.96
CA THR A 241 6.62 24.33 6.81
C THR A 241 6.56 23.10 5.89
N ALA A 242 7.18 21.99 6.27
CA ALA A 242 7.13 20.71 5.57
C ALA A 242 7.06 19.52 6.54
N GLY A 243 6.68 19.76 7.79
CA GLY A 243 6.51 18.72 8.80
C GLY A 243 7.78 17.97 9.16
N TYR A 244 7.71 16.64 9.29
CA TYR A 244 8.82 15.79 9.78
C TYR A 244 10.02 15.73 8.82
N HIS A 245 9.86 16.01 7.53
CA HIS A 245 10.93 15.97 6.54
C HIS A 245 11.54 17.34 6.19
N THR A 246 11.21 18.39 6.93
CA THR A 246 11.68 19.77 6.68
C THR A 246 13.22 19.88 6.56
N GLU A 247 13.95 19.14 7.38
CA GLU A 247 15.41 19.20 7.45
C GLU A 247 16.10 18.20 6.49
N TYR A 248 15.33 17.33 5.84
CA TYR A 248 15.86 16.34 4.90
C TYR A 248 16.05 16.93 3.50
N SER A 249 17.18 16.62 2.87
CA SER A 249 17.51 17.05 1.51
C SER A 249 17.97 15.90 0.63
N GLY A 250 17.97 16.11 -0.70
CA GLY A 250 18.49 15.17 -1.67
C GLY A 250 17.83 13.79 -1.59
N ILE A 251 18.64 12.73 -1.64
CA ILE A 251 18.14 11.34 -1.68
C ILE A 251 17.43 10.91 -0.39
N HIS A 252 17.79 11.47 0.79
CA HIS A 252 17.11 11.14 2.04
C HIS A 252 15.65 11.60 2.04
N PHE A 253 15.37 12.78 1.49
CA PHE A 253 14.00 13.22 1.22
C PHE A 253 13.32 12.32 0.17
N GLY A 254 14.07 11.94 -0.88
CA GLY A 254 13.58 11.05 -1.92
C GLY A 254 13.11 9.69 -1.38
N PHE A 255 13.75 9.15 -0.35
CA PHE A 255 13.35 7.87 0.27
C PHE A 255 12.01 7.95 1.00
N PHE A 256 11.72 9.03 1.73
CA PHE A 256 10.40 9.24 2.32
C PHE A 256 9.32 9.34 1.24
N TYR A 257 9.59 10.14 0.22
CA TYR A 257 8.66 10.34 -0.88
C TYR A 257 8.38 9.07 -1.68
N LEU A 258 9.43 8.27 -1.94
CA LEU A 258 9.32 6.98 -2.60
C LEU A 258 8.48 6.00 -1.77
N ALA A 259 8.74 5.90 -0.47
CA ALA A 259 8.01 5.03 0.44
C ALA A 259 6.53 5.42 0.56
N GLU A 260 6.22 6.70 0.60
CA GLU A 260 4.84 7.21 0.65
C GLU A 260 4.00 6.76 -0.56
N TYR A 261 4.54 6.91 -1.79
CA TYR A 261 3.83 6.47 -3.00
C TYR A 261 3.68 4.96 -3.08
N LEU A 262 4.64 4.23 -2.52
CA LEU A 262 4.50 2.78 -2.46
C LEU A 262 3.55 2.31 -1.39
N ASN A 263 3.52 2.94 -0.23
CA ASN A 263 2.50 2.65 0.78
C ASN A 263 1.10 2.85 0.21
N LEU A 264 0.89 3.86 -0.64
CA LEU A 264 -0.38 4.04 -1.35
C LEU A 264 -0.71 2.85 -2.26
N PHE A 265 0.29 2.31 -3.00
CA PHE A 265 0.10 1.10 -3.79
C PHE A 265 -0.18 -0.11 -2.91
N ILE A 266 0.58 -0.31 -1.83
CA ILE A 266 0.43 -1.43 -0.90
C ILE A 266 -0.97 -1.43 -0.30
N VAL A 267 -1.43 -0.30 0.20
CA VAL A 267 -2.76 -0.16 0.81
C VAL A 267 -3.88 -0.40 -0.21
N SER A 268 -3.75 0.12 -1.44
CA SER A 268 -4.70 -0.18 -2.51
C SER A 268 -4.64 -1.65 -2.94
N GLY A 269 -3.45 -2.26 -2.96
CA GLY A 269 -3.24 -3.69 -3.19
C GLY A 269 -3.91 -4.56 -2.13
N ILE A 270 -3.75 -4.23 -0.85
CA ILE A 270 -4.42 -4.94 0.25
C ILE A 270 -5.94 -4.83 0.12
N ALA A 271 -6.48 -3.64 -0.19
CA ALA A 271 -7.91 -3.47 -0.44
C ALA A 271 -8.42 -4.40 -1.55
N THR A 272 -7.67 -4.52 -2.64
CA THR A 272 -8.05 -5.41 -3.75
C THR A 272 -7.98 -6.88 -3.37
N LEU A 273 -6.94 -7.30 -2.64
CA LEU A 273 -6.76 -8.69 -2.22
C LEU A 273 -7.82 -9.15 -1.22
N LEU A 274 -8.16 -8.29 -0.27
CA LEU A 274 -9.09 -8.65 0.81
C LEU A 274 -10.56 -8.53 0.39
N PHE A 275 -10.93 -7.52 -0.41
CA PHE A 275 -12.35 -7.21 -0.68
C PHE A 275 -12.80 -7.47 -2.11
N LEU A 276 -11.91 -7.33 -3.09
CA LEU A 276 -12.24 -7.30 -4.52
C LEU A 276 -11.66 -8.49 -5.32
N GLY A 277 -11.35 -9.59 -4.66
CA GLY A 277 -10.91 -10.82 -5.32
C GLY A 277 -9.45 -10.84 -5.78
N GLY A 278 -8.66 -9.78 -5.51
CA GLY A 278 -7.23 -9.74 -5.83
C GLY A 278 -6.94 -9.91 -7.32
N TRP A 279 -6.29 -11.01 -7.68
CA TRP A 279 -5.97 -11.36 -9.07
C TRP A 279 -7.05 -12.19 -9.77
N MET A 280 -8.13 -12.56 -9.06
CA MET A 280 -9.23 -13.32 -9.64
C MET A 280 -10.08 -12.45 -10.55
N PRO A 281 -10.48 -12.96 -11.74
CA PRO A 281 -11.43 -12.28 -12.60
C PRO A 281 -12.81 -12.21 -11.94
N LEU A 282 -13.58 -11.21 -12.33
CA LEU A 282 -14.97 -11.10 -11.91
C LEU A 282 -15.80 -12.18 -12.59
N HIS A 283 -16.30 -13.16 -11.83
CA HIS A 283 -17.23 -14.18 -12.32
C HIS A 283 -18.65 -13.85 -11.89
N ILE A 284 -19.58 -13.97 -12.84
CA ILE A 284 -21.02 -13.82 -12.57
C ILE A 284 -21.68 -15.20 -12.72
N PRO A 285 -22.34 -15.72 -11.68
CA PRO A 285 -23.04 -16.99 -11.76
C PRO A 285 -24.05 -16.99 -12.91
N GLY A 286 -24.00 -18.03 -13.76
CA GLY A 286 -24.94 -18.20 -14.87
C GLY A 286 -24.54 -17.56 -16.22
N TRP A 287 -23.41 -16.82 -16.29
CA TRP A 287 -22.92 -16.18 -17.53
C TRP A 287 -21.59 -16.79 -18.02
N GLU A 288 -21.62 -18.04 -18.49
CA GLU A 288 -20.40 -18.75 -18.94
C GLU A 288 -19.64 -18.00 -20.05
N GLY A 289 -20.34 -17.37 -20.99
CA GLY A 289 -19.70 -16.61 -22.08
C GLY A 289 -18.92 -15.38 -21.56
N PHE A 290 -19.44 -14.68 -20.57
CA PHE A 290 -18.75 -13.55 -19.91
C PHE A 290 -17.55 -14.04 -19.12
N ASN A 291 -17.71 -15.11 -18.35
CA ASN A 291 -16.66 -15.67 -17.50
C ASN A 291 -15.47 -16.14 -18.34
N ASN A 292 -15.71 -16.80 -19.48
CA ASN A 292 -14.66 -17.23 -20.40
C ASN A 292 -13.85 -16.06 -21.00
N ILE A 293 -14.51 -14.92 -21.29
CA ILE A 293 -13.82 -13.71 -21.78
C ILE A 293 -12.95 -13.11 -20.65
N MET A 294 -13.45 -13.08 -19.43
CA MET A 294 -12.72 -12.54 -18.28
C MET A 294 -11.51 -13.42 -17.93
N ASP A 295 -11.59 -14.73 -18.08
CA ASP A 295 -10.47 -15.66 -17.86
C ASP A 295 -9.33 -15.52 -18.88
N PHE A 296 -9.58 -14.91 -20.03
CA PHE A 296 -8.54 -14.65 -21.03
C PHE A 296 -7.55 -13.55 -20.56
N ILE A 297 -7.99 -12.65 -19.67
CA ILE A 297 -7.15 -11.57 -19.15
C ILE A 297 -6.16 -12.12 -18.12
N PRO A 298 -4.85 -11.82 -18.24
CA PRO A 298 -3.86 -12.28 -17.26
C PRO A 298 -4.16 -11.80 -15.83
N SER A 299 -3.89 -12.64 -14.83
CA SER A 299 -4.13 -12.36 -13.40
C SER A 299 -3.50 -11.05 -12.90
N VAL A 300 -2.28 -10.75 -13.35
CA VAL A 300 -1.57 -9.52 -13.01
C VAL A 300 -2.32 -8.26 -13.45
N VAL A 301 -2.98 -8.33 -14.63
CA VAL A 301 -3.74 -7.18 -15.16
C VAL A 301 -4.98 -6.91 -14.31
N TRP A 302 -5.64 -7.96 -13.81
CA TRP A 302 -6.75 -7.82 -12.87
C TRP A 302 -6.32 -7.16 -11.57
N PHE A 303 -5.25 -7.66 -10.95
CA PHE A 303 -4.73 -7.08 -9.71
C PHE A 303 -4.32 -5.62 -9.88
N LEU A 304 -3.51 -5.32 -10.90
CA LEU A 304 -3.08 -3.94 -11.17
C LEU A 304 -4.25 -3.03 -11.52
N GLY A 305 -5.20 -3.49 -12.33
CA GLY A 305 -6.36 -2.72 -12.74
C GLY A 305 -7.24 -2.30 -11.55
N THR A 306 -7.54 -3.24 -10.66
CA THR A 306 -8.32 -2.97 -9.44
C THR A 306 -7.53 -2.11 -8.45
N ALA A 307 -6.22 -2.33 -8.27
CA ALA A 307 -5.37 -1.49 -7.43
C ALA A 307 -5.30 -0.05 -7.95
N PHE A 308 -5.16 0.15 -9.27
CA PHE A 308 -5.20 1.49 -9.87
C PHE A 308 -6.57 2.17 -9.72
N PHE A 309 -7.66 1.42 -9.78
CA PHE A 309 -9.00 1.96 -9.55
C PHE A 309 -9.17 2.45 -8.10
N ILE A 310 -8.72 1.66 -7.10
CA ILE A 310 -8.74 2.09 -5.69
C ILE A 310 -7.85 3.31 -5.48
N THR A 311 -6.66 3.32 -6.07
CA THR A 311 -5.76 4.49 -6.00
C THR A 311 -6.39 5.74 -6.63
N PHE A 312 -7.14 5.58 -7.73
CA PHE A 312 -7.89 6.69 -8.32
C PHE A 312 -8.89 7.30 -7.33
N ILE A 313 -9.57 6.46 -6.54
CA ILE A 313 -10.49 6.93 -5.50
C ILE A 313 -9.74 7.75 -4.44
N PHE A 314 -8.55 7.29 -3.98
CA PHE A 314 -7.71 8.03 -3.04
C PHE A 314 -7.27 9.40 -3.61
N PHE A 315 -6.85 9.45 -4.87
CA PHE A 315 -6.51 10.72 -5.52
C PHE A 315 -7.72 11.64 -5.67
N TRP A 316 -8.88 11.09 -6.02
CA TRP A 316 -10.10 11.87 -6.12
C TRP A 316 -10.51 12.47 -4.77
N ILE A 317 -10.45 11.68 -3.69
CA ILE A 317 -10.70 12.16 -2.33
C ILE A 317 -9.72 13.28 -1.96
N ARG A 318 -8.41 13.09 -2.21
CA ARG A 318 -7.37 14.09 -1.90
C ARG A 318 -7.67 15.46 -2.53
N TRP A 319 -8.12 15.49 -3.76
CA TRP A 319 -8.34 16.73 -4.50
C TRP A 319 -9.75 17.30 -4.38
N SER A 320 -10.68 16.59 -3.74
CA SER A 320 -12.08 17.00 -3.59
C SER A 320 -12.43 17.46 -2.18
N PHE A 321 -11.80 16.88 -1.15
CA PHE A 321 -12.13 17.19 0.25
C PHE A 321 -11.20 18.23 0.86
N PRO A 322 -11.74 19.13 1.72
CA PRO A 322 -10.90 20.03 2.51
C PRO A 322 -10.15 19.27 3.61
N ARG A 323 -9.04 19.84 4.06
CA ARG A 323 -8.23 19.28 5.16
C ARG A 323 -9.01 19.30 6.49
N VAL A 324 -8.88 18.23 7.26
CA VAL A 324 -9.49 18.05 8.58
C VAL A 324 -8.50 18.50 9.67
N ARG A 325 -9.00 19.01 10.82
CA ARG A 325 -8.17 19.34 11.99
C ARG A 325 -7.80 18.09 12.77
N ILE A 326 -6.69 18.14 13.53
CA ILE A 326 -6.18 17.00 14.30
C ILE A 326 -7.19 16.48 15.34
N ASP A 327 -7.89 17.38 16.02
CA ASP A 327 -8.94 17.04 17.02
C ASP A 327 -10.12 16.32 16.36
N GLN A 328 -10.55 16.77 15.20
CA GLN A 328 -11.64 16.15 14.45
C GLN A 328 -11.21 14.76 13.91
N MET A 329 -9.97 14.66 13.44
CA MET A 329 -9.41 13.42 12.93
C MET A 329 -9.30 12.37 14.03
N LEU A 330 -8.73 12.70 15.19
CA LEU A 330 -8.64 11.78 16.33
C LEU A 330 -10.04 11.45 16.89
N ALA A 331 -10.96 12.42 16.93
CA ALA A 331 -12.33 12.16 17.33
C ALA A 331 -13.06 11.21 16.35
N LEU A 332 -12.83 11.33 15.04
CA LEU A 332 -13.38 10.43 14.03
C LEU A 332 -12.93 8.99 14.29
N GLU A 333 -11.66 8.78 14.57
CA GLU A 333 -11.10 7.46 14.83
C GLU A 333 -11.65 6.86 16.14
N TRP A 334 -11.37 7.50 17.26
CA TRP A 334 -11.66 6.95 18.59
C TRP A 334 -13.15 6.93 18.95
N ARG A 335 -13.93 7.89 18.44
CA ARG A 335 -15.35 8.03 18.77
C ARG A 335 -16.28 7.28 17.83
N TYR A 336 -15.87 7.11 16.55
CA TYR A 336 -16.73 6.53 15.52
C TYR A 336 -16.14 5.27 14.87
N LEU A 337 -14.98 5.35 14.21
CA LEU A 337 -14.47 4.24 13.39
C LEU A 337 -14.13 3.01 14.22
N MET A 338 -13.37 3.16 15.29
CA MET A 338 -12.96 2.05 16.15
C MET A 338 -14.17 1.35 16.82
N PRO A 339 -15.12 2.05 17.50
CA PRO A 339 -16.28 1.38 18.08
C PRO A 339 -17.19 0.70 17.05
N ILE A 340 -17.43 1.37 15.91
CA ILE A 340 -18.23 0.79 14.82
C ILE A 340 -17.52 -0.44 14.25
N GLY A 341 -16.19 -0.37 14.03
CA GLY A 341 -15.40 -1.49 13.57
C GLY A 341 -15.44 -2.71 14.49
N LEU A 342 -15.32 -2.49 15.81
CA LEU A 342 -15.41 -3.58 16.79
C LEU A 342 -16.80 -4.25 16.79
N VAL A 343 -17.87 -3.46 16.77
CA VAL A 343 -19.23 -3.99 16.67
C VAL A 343 -19.43 -4.77 15.38
N ASN A 344 -18.89 -4.24 14.26
CA ASN A 344 -18.96 -4.87 12.96
C ASN A 344 -18.23 -6.22 12.93
N LEU A 345 -17.06 -6.31 13.56
CA LEU A 345 -16.30 -7.56 13.69
C LEU A 345 -17.08 -8.62 14.46
N VAL A 346 -17.75 -8.24 15.57
CA VAL A 346 -18.59 -9.17 16.34
C VAL A 346 -19.79 -9.65 15.50
N ILE A 347 -20.43 -8.75 14.76
CA ILE A 347 -21.55 -9.11 13.87
C ILE A 347 -21.07 -10.08 12.79
N MET A 348 -19.90 -9.82 12.17
CA MET A 348 -19.32 -10.72 11.16
C MET A 348 -19.03 -12.09 11.76
N ALA A 349 -18.44 -12.17 12.97
CA ALA A 349 -18.19 -13.44 13.65
C ALA A 349 -19.47 -14.25 13.87
N ILE A 350 -20.59 -13.60 14.24
CA ILE A 350 -21.90 -14.24 14.40
C ILE A 350 -22.41 -14.76 13.04
N ILE A 351 -22.31 -13.96 11.99
CA ILE A 351 -22.74 -14.34 10.63
C ILE A 351 -21.98 -15.58 10.14
N VAL A 352 -20.66 -15.59 10.35
CA VAL A 352 -19.81 -16.71 9.94
C VAL A 352 -20.13 -17.97 10.72
N THR A 353 -20.30 -17.89 12.04
CA THR A 353 -20.64 -19.05 12.88
C THR A 353 -22.02 -19.63 12.57
N GLN A 354 -22.97 -18.83 12.09
CA GLN A 354 -24.31 -19.26 11.71
C GLN A 354 -24.40 -19.70 10.23
N GLY A 355 -23.32 -19.51 9.44
CA GLY A 355 -23.33 -19.82 8.01
C GLY A 355 -24.23 -18.89 7.17
N TRP A 356 -24.50 -17.67 7.61
CA TRP A 356 -25.41 -16.72 6.94
C TRP A 356 -24.68 -15.86 5.88
N TYR A 357 -23.80 -16.45 5.08
CA TYR A 357 -23.12 -15.73 4.02
C TYR A 357 -23.33 -16.41 2.66
N PHE A 358 -23.26 -15.66 1.57
CA PHE A 358 -23.44 -16.21 0.23
C PHE A 358 -22.38 -17.26 -0.11
N GLY A 359 -22.79 -18.48 -0.51
CA GLY A 359 -21.89 -19.57 -0.86
C GLY A 359 -21.40 -20.40 0.33
N ALA A 360 -22.16 -20.40 1.45
CA ALA A 360 -21.97 -21.33 2.56
C ALA A 360 -22.57 -22.70 2.25
#